data_fe6db45de368bbf003153b12a8070c0c
#
_entry.id   fe6db45de368bbf003153b12a8070c0c
#
_cell.length_a   1.000
_cell.length_b   1.000
_cell.length_c   1.000
_cell.angle_alpha   90.00
_cell.angle_beta   90.00
_cell.angle_gamma   90.00
#
_symmetry.space_group_name_H-M   'P 1'
#
loop_
_entity.id
_entity.type
_entity.pdbx_description
1 polymer ?
#
loop_
_entity_poly.entity_id
_entity_poly.type
_entity_poly.pdbx_seq_one_letter_code
_entity_poly.pdbx_strand_id
1 'polypeptide(L)'
;MNTGKTGIGRFFKGFVYAFEGIVSCIKTERNMRFHSGVAVLVILLMRFYGLSAAETAAVYICIGLVISLELVNTAVEAAVDMACKDKNPLAKKAKDCAAG
;
A
#
# COMPACT_ATOMS: atom_id res chain seq x y z
N MET A 1 3.54 -14.75 -19.63
CA MET A 1 4.37 -13.61 -19.99
C MET A 1 5.83 -13.93 -19.78
N ASN A 2 6.60 -13.85 -20.82
CA ASN A 2 7.96 -14.31 -20.81
C ASN A 2 8.93 -13.18 -20.45
N THR A 3 8.88 -12.77 -19.19
CA THR A 3 9.56 -11.59 -18.72
C THR A 3 10.90 -11.90 -18.10
N GLY A 4 11.75 -12.48 -18.81
CA GLY A 4 13.04 -12.86 -18.34
C GLY A 4 13.18 -14.36 -18.33
N LYS A 5 14.16 -14.81 -19.05
CA LYS A 5 14.48 -16.22 -19.17
C LYS A 5 15.22 -16.71 -17.93
N THR A 6 15.65 -15.81 -17.05
CA THR A 6 16.39 -16.12 -15.83
C THR A 6 15.58 -15.70 -14.61
N GLY A 7 15.85 -16.33 -13.46
CA GLY A 7 15.24 -15.95 -12.19
C GLY A 7 15.51 -14.50 -11.81
N ILE A 8 16.68 -13.99 -12.18
CA ILE A 8 17.06 -12.60 -11.90
C ILE A 8 16.16 -11.62 -12.68
N GLY A 9 15.89 -11.91 -13.94
CA GLY A 9 15.00 -11.08 -14.76
C GLY A 9 13.60 -11.00 -14.18
N ARG A 10 13.07 -12.13 -13.73
CA ARG A 10 11.76 -12.17 -13.07
C ARG A 10 11.75 -11.39 -11.77
N PHE A 11 12.84 -11.49 -11.02
CA PHE A 11 12.98 -10.79 -9.74
C PHE A 11 12.90 -9.29 -9.93
N PHE A 12 13.67 -8.73 -10.86
CA PHE A 12 13.63 -7.31 -11.16
C PHE A 12 12.29 -6.86 -11.72
N LYS A 13 11.66 -7.71 -12.55
CA LYS A 13 10.33 -7.41 -13.08
C LYS A 13 9.29 -7.30 -11.97
N GLY A 14 9.43 -8.13 -10.93
CA GLY A 14 8.58 -8.05 -9.76
C GLY A 14 8.65 -6.70 -9.07
N PHE A 15 9.85 -6.15 -8.93
CA PHE A 15 10.01 -4.81 -8.36
C PHE A 15 9.38 -3.73 -9.23
N VAL A 16 9.51 -3.84 -10.55
CA VAL A 16 8.88 -2.89 -11.47
C VAL A 16 7.37 -2.91 -11.30
N TYR A 17 6.76 -4.09 -11.25
CA TYR A 17 5.32 -4.23 -11.07
C TYR A 17 4.86 -3.69 -9.71
N ALA A 18 5.62 -3.95 -8.66
CA ALA A 18 5.32 -3.43 -7.33
C ALA A 18 5.33 -1.90 -7.34
N PHE A 19 6.35 -1.30 -7.94
CA PHE A 19 6.45 0.14 -8.05
C PHE A 19 5.29 0.74 -8.85
N GLU A 20 4.95 0.13 -9.97
CA GLU A 20 3.81 0.56 -10.79
C GLU A 20 2.51 0.50 -10.01
N GLY A 21 2.31 -0.56 -9.23
CA GLY A 21 1.13 -0.71 -8.39
C GLY A 21 1.02 0.38 -7.32
N ILE A 22 2.12 0.70 -6.67
CA ILE A 22 2.17 1.75 -5.65
C ILE A 22 1.85 3.11 -6.28
N VAL A 23 2.49 3.43 -7.40
CA VAL A 23 2.27 4.69 -8.11
C VAL A 23 0.81 4.81 -8.57
N SER A 24 0.26 3.74 -9.13
CA SER A 24 -1.13 3.70 -9.56
C SER A 24 -2.08 3.95 -8.37
N CYS A 25 -1.81 3.31 -7.24
CA CYS A 25 -2.62 3.47 -6.04
C CYS A 25 -2.58 4.92 -5.54
N ILE A 26 -1.41 5.54 -5.52
CA ILE A 26 -1.28 6.94 -5.11
C ILE A 26 -2.07 7.85 -6.06
N LYS A 27 -2.04 7.57 -7.36
CA LYS A 27 -2.75 8.39 -8.35
C LYS A 27 -4.26 8.25 -8.27
N THR A 28 -4.77 7.07 -7.95
CA THR A 28 -6.20 6.78 -8.04
C THR A 28 -6.91 6.80 -6.70
N GLU A 29 -6.21 6.56 -5.60
CA GLU A 29 -6.83 6.41 -4.29
C GLU A 29 -6.60 7.64 -3.42
N ARG A 30 -7.70 8.29 -3.01
CA ARG A 30 -7.62 9.45 -2.11
C ARG A 30 -6.97 9.10 -0.77
N ASN A 31 -7.38 7.97 -0.19
CA ASN A 31 -6.86 7.55 1.10
C ASN A 31 -5.35 7.31 1.05
N MET A 32 -4.87 6.74 -0.06
CA MET A 32 -3.45 6.51 -0.24
C MET A 32 -2.67 7.85 -0.30
N ARG A 33 -3.22 8.82 -1.00
CA ARG A 33 -2.62 10.17 -1.04
C ARG A 33 -2.58 10.80 0.34
N PHE A 34 -3.67 10.65 1.10
CA PHE A 34 -3.73 11.19 2.46
C PHE A 34 -2.68 10.54 3.36
N HIS A 35 -2.62 9.22 3.38
CA HIS A 35 -1.64 8.51 4.21
C HIS A 35 -0.21 8.80 3.79
N SER A 36 0.05 8.88 2.50
CA SER A 36 1.39 9.23 1.99
C SER A 36 1.79 10.64 2.38
N GLY A 37 0.85 11.58 2.30
CA GLY A 37 1.09 12.98 2.72
C GLY A 37 1.39 13.07 4.20
N VAL A 38 0.62 12.37 5.03
CA VAL A 38 0.86 12.34 6.48
C VAL A 38 2.21 11.71 6.79
N ALA A 39 2.58 10.64 6.08
CA ALA A 39 3.87 9.99 6.26
C ALA A 39 5.03 10.94 5.97
N VAL A 40 4.95 11.68 4.88
CA VAL A 40 5.97 12.69 4.53
C VAL A 40 6.05 13.75 5.61
N LEU A 41 4.91 14.26 6.08
CA LEU A 41 4.87 15.25 7.15
C LEU A 41 5.53 14.73 8.42
N VAL A 42 5.20 13.50 8.83
CA VAL A 42 5.79 12.88 10.01
C VAL A 42 7.29 12.75 9.87
N ILE A 43 7.77 12.29 8.73
CA ILE A 43 9.22 12.15 8.47
C ILE A 43 9.92 13.50 8.58
N LEU A 44 9.32 14.54 8.03
CA LEU A 44 9.90 15.89 8.10
C LEU A 44 9.93 16.41 9.54
N LEU A 45 8.86 16.19 10.29
CA LEU A 45 8.78 16.62 11.70
C LEU A 45 9.76 15.87 12.59
N MET A 46 10.09 14.63 12.27
CA MET A 46 11.06 13.84 13.04
C MET A 46 12.43 14.49 13.13
N ARG A 47 12.78 15.34 12.19
CA ARG A 47 14.05 16.04 12.19
C ARG A 47 14.16 17.06 13.32
N PHE A 48 13.02 17.55 13.83
CA PHE A 48 12.96 18.54 14.89
C PHE A 48 12.85 17.92 16.28
N TYR A 49 12.57 16.62 16.35
CA TYR A 49 12.49 15.89 17.60
C TYR A 49 13.72 14.99 17.73
N GLY A 50 14.37 15.03 18.86
CA GLY A 50 15.52 14.19 19.10
C GLY A 50 15.14 12.74 19.39
N LEU A 51 14.64 12.03 18.40
CA LEU A 51 14.21 10.65 18.56
C LEU A 51 15.39 9.70 18.66
N SER A 52 15.27 8.70 19.53
CA SER A 52 16.23 7.60 19.60
C SER A 52 16.14 6.74 18.34
N ALA A 53 17.14 5.88 18.12
CA ALA A 53 17.12 4.95 17.00
C ALA A 53 15.91 4.01 17.08
N ALA A 54 15.55 3.55 18.27
CA ALA A 54 14.40 2.68 18.47
C ALA A 54 13.09 3.41 18.13
N GLU A 55 12.93 4.65 18.56
CA GLU A 55 11.76 5.46 18.26
C GLU A 55 11.63 5.73 16.77
N THR A 56 12.74 6.05 16.12
CA THR A 56 12.78 6.27 14.67
C THR A 56 12.37 5.01 13.92
N ALA A 57 12.91 3.85 14.30
CA ALA A 57 12.55 2.59 13.69
C ALA A 57 11.06 2.28 13.88
N ALA A 58 10.51 2.55 15.07
CA ALA A 58 9.10 2.33 15.36
C ALA A 58 8.22 3.16 14.45
N VAL A 59 8.56 4.44 14.23
CA VAL A 59 7.80 5.32 13.34
C VAL A 59 7.82 4.80 11.90
N TYR A 60 8.99 4.43 11.40
CA TYR A 60 9.09 3.91 10.02
C TYR A 60 8.32 2.60 9.85
N ILE A 61 8.36 1.72 10.85
CA ILE A 61 7.58 0.48 10.81
C ILE A 61 6.08 0.80 10.77
N CYS A 62 5.62 1.73 11.59
CA CYS A 62 4.20 2.14 11.59
C CYS A 62 3.79 2.72 10.23
N ILE A 63 4.61 3.57 9.64
CA ILE A 63 4.34 4.15 8.32
C ILE A 63 4.23 3.03 7.29
N GLY A 64 5.19 2.10 7.30
CA GLY A 64 5.18 0.96 6.38
C GLY A 64 3.93 0.10 6.52
N LEU A 65 3.51 -0.16 7.76
CA LEU A 65 2.31 -0.94 8.03
C LEU A 65 1.06 -0.24 7.49
N VAL A 66 0.90 1.05 7.77
CA VAL A 66 -0.27 1.80 7.30
C VAL A 66 -0.34 1.81 5.79
N ILE A 67 0.76 2.12 5.12
CA ILE A 67 0.81 2.16 3.65
C ILE A 67 0.55 0.77 3.07
N SER A 68 1.15 -0.28 3.63
CA SER A 68 0.97 -1.65 3.17
C SER A 68 -0.48 -2.10 3.31
N LEU A 69 -1.11 -1.80 4.45
CA LEU A 69 -2.50 -2.16 4.68
C LEU A 69 -3.44 -1.41 3.74
N GLU A 70 -3.12 -0.17 3.42
CA GLU A 70 -3.90 0.60 2.45
C GLU A 70 -3.78 0.01 1.04
N LEU A 71 -2.59 -0.44 0.66
CA LEU A 71 -2.39 -1.14 -0.61
C LEU A 71 -3.19 -2.42 -0.67
N VAL A 72 -3.19 -3.19 0.41
CA VAL A 72 -3.96 -4.44 0.51
C VAL A 72 -5.45 -4.13 0.42
N ASN A 73 -5.92 -3.10 1.11
CA ASN A 73 -7.32 -2.68 1.04
C ASN A 73 -7.74 -2.37 -0.40
N THR A 74 -6.91 -1.60 -1.11
CA THR A 74 -7.17 -1.27 -2.51
C THR A 74 -7.22 -2.52 -3.38
N ALA A 75 -6.30 -3.46 -3.16
CA ALA A 75 -6.27 -4.72 -3.90
C ALA A 75 -7.52 -5.56 -3.63
N VAL A 76 -7.97 -5.62 -2.36
CA VAL A 76 -9.19 -6.35 -2.00
C VAL A 76 -10.41 -5.72 -2.67
N GLU A 77 -10.54 -4.40 -2.63
CA GLU A 77 -11.65 -3.70 -3.27
C GLU A 77 -11.69 -3.99 -4.78
N ALA A 78 -10.54 -3.92 -5.43
CA ALA A 78 -10.46 -4.20 -6.86
C ALA A 78 -10.83 -5.66 -7.17
N ALA A 79 -10.36 -6.59 -6.37
CA ALA A 79 -10.65 -8.01 -6.55
C ALA A 79 -12.14 -8.30 -6.34
N VAL A 80 -12.74 -7.71 -5.31
CA VAL A 80 -14.16 -7.88 -5.03
C VAL A 80 -15.02 -7.28 -6.15
N ASP A 81 -14.67 -6.09 -6.61
CA ASP A 81 -15.41 -5.43 -7.70
C ASP A 81 -15.32 -6.21 -9.00
N MET A 82 -14.19 -6.86 -9.24
CA MET A 82 -14.01 -7.70 -10.43
C MET A 82 -14.82 -8.99 -10.35
N ALA A 83 -14.92 -9.58 -9.16
CA ALA A 83 -15.63 -10.84 -8.94
C ALA A 83 -17.13 -10.66 -8.78
N CYS A 84 -17.57 -9.52 -8.24
CA CYS A 84 -18.97 -9.32 -7.88
C CYS A 84 -19.36 -7.87 -8.19
N LYS A 85 -20.12 -7.71 -9.27
CA LYS A 85 -20.60 -6.38 -9.71
C LYS A 85 -21.90 -5.98 -9.04
N ASP A 86 -22.65 -6.94 -8.52
CA ASP A 86 -23.92 -6.70 -7.85
C ASP A 86 -23.70 -6.58 -6.34
N LYS A 87 -24.66 -5.94 -5.67
CA LYS A 87 -24.63 -5.85 -4.22
C LYS A 87 -24.74 -7.25 -3.61
N ASN A 88 -23.73 -7.63 -2.86
CA ASN A 88 -23.64 -8.92 -2.22
C ASN A 88 -23.17 -8.71 -0.79
N PRO A 89 -23.87 -9.30 0.21
CA PRO A 89 -23.46 -9.14 1.61
C PRO A 89 -22.03 -9.61 1.91
N LEU A 90 -21.57 -10.67 1.24
CA LEU A 90 -20.20 -11.15 1.41
C LEU A 90 -19.18 -10.18 0.84
N ALA A 91 -19.48 -9.59 -0.34
CA ALA A 91 -18.63 -8.59 -0.94
C ALA A 91 -18.51 -7.37 -0.03
N LYS A 92 -19.62 -6.91 0.53
CA LYS A 92 -19.63 -5.81 1.48
C LYS A 92 -18.81 -6.14 2.71
N LYS A 93 -18.97 -7.34 3.25
CA LYS A 93 -18.20 -7.78 4.42
C LYS A 93 -16.70 -7.79 4.14
N ALA A 94 -16.29 -8.30 2.97
CA ALA A 94 -14.88 -8.33 2.59
C ALA A 94 -14.30 -6.92 2.49
N LYS A 95 -15.02 -5.99 1.88
CA LYS A 95 -14.57 -4.60 1.76
C LYS A 95 -14.51 -3.91 3.11
N ASP A 96 -15.51 -4.12 3.96
CA ASP A 96 -15.56 -3.51 5.29
C ASP A 96 -14.41 -4.02 6.16
N CYS A 97 -14.14 -5.32 6.12
CA CYS A 97 -13.02 -5.91 6.87
C CYS A 97 -11.67 -5.38 6.38
N ALA A 98 -11.50 -5.25 5.07
CA ALA A 98 -10.26 -4.74 4.50
C ALA A 98 -10.03 -3.28 4.88
N ALA A 99 -11.10 -2.48 4.92
CA ALA A 99 -11.02 -1.07 5.29
C ALA A 99 -10.81 -0.86 6.79
N GLY A 100 -11.30 -1.80 7.60
CA GLY A 100 -11.13 -1.73 9.05
C GLY A 100 -9.75 -2.10 9.51
#